data_b12a39ef6ea1a6db6ef15c5c55db7f16
#
_entry.id   b12a39ef6ea1a6db6ef15c5c55db7f16
#
_cell.length_a   1.000
_cell.length_b   1.000
_cell.length_c   1.000
_cell.angle_alpha   90.00
_cell.angle_beta   90.00
_cell.angle_gamma   90.00
#
_symmetry.space_group_name_H-M   'P 1'
#
loop_
_entity.id
_entity.type
_entity.pdbx_description
1 polymer ?
#
loop_
_entity_poly.entity_id
_entity_poly.type
_entity_poly.pdbx_seq_one_letter_code
_entity_poly.pdbx_strand_id
1 'polypeptide(L)'
;MRRSVLGCGLICLAGVMAFGQSSTASSTDVSQDKKDIRHDRQDLRGDRADRNQDVRDVRSDQKDINHDRRDLNKDRTDRNQDQRDINHDRRDLNKDRAEIARDKRTGNTGDLAKDRADARSDRKDLAKDRSDRNQDQRDINHDKRDIRHDRVDRHADLKDVRHDQRDIRHDKKDIRHDRRDIHRDKKGK
;
A
#
# COMPACT_ATOMS: atom_id res chain seq x y z
N MET A 1 2.97 10.71 -9.04
CA MET A 1 2.64 11.86 -9.94
C MET A 1 1.41 12.57 -9.38
N ARG A 2 1.59 13.77 -8.85
CA ARG A 2 0.49 14.53 -8.24
C ARG A 2 -0.29 15.26 -9.33
N ARG A 3 -1.56 14.99 -9.48
CA ARG A 3 -2.48 15.80 -10.28
C ARG A 3 -3.36 16.62 -9.33
N SER A 4 -3.05 17.91 -9.26
CA SER A 4 -3.90 18.90 -8.59
C SER A 4 -5.05 19.26 -9.52
N VAL A 5 -6.28 19.02 -9.09
CA VAL A 5 -7.48 19.54 -9.75
C VAL A 5 -7.94 20.77 -8.98
N LEU A 6 -7.74 21.94 -9.59
CA LEU A 6 -8.29 23.22 -9.13
C LEU A 6 -9.76 23.29 -9.54
N GLY A 7 -10.66 23.18 -8.58
CA GLY A 7 -12.07 23.48 -8.77
C GLY A 7 -12.32 24.99 -8.69
N CYS A 8 -12.73 25.60 -9.79
CA CYS A 8 -13.11 27.00 -9.85
C CYS A 8 -14.59 27.16 -9.49
N GLY A 9 -14.87 27.63 -8.30
CA GLY A 9 -16.22 28.04 -7.90
C GLY A 9 -16.56 29.42 -8.46
N LEU A 10 -17.58 29.48 -9.29
CA LEU A 10 -18.14 30.75 -9.76
C LEU A 10 -19.50 30.96 -9.07
N ILE A 11 -19.53 31.88 -8.12
CA ILE A 11 -20.78 32.37 -7.50
C ILE A 11 -21.30 33.52 -8.37
N CYS A 12 -22.41 33.31 -9.04
CA CYS A 12 -23.17 34.40 -9.66
C CYS A 12 -24.43 34.71 -8.86
N LEU A 13 -24.41 35.85 -8.18
CA LEU A 13 -25.59 36.51 -7.63
C LEU A 13 -26.28 37.26 -8.76
N ALA A 14 -27.54 37.01 -9.02
CA ALA A 14 -28.36 37.89 -9.87
C ALA A 14 -29.79 37.98 -9.32
N GLY A 15 -30.19 39.21 -9.20
CA GLY A 15 -31.38 39.66 -8.47
C GLY A 15 -32.71 39.34 -9.12
N VAL A 16 -33.73 39.49 -8.27
CA VAL A 16 -35.14 39.32 -8.50
C VAL A 16 -35.71 40.44 -9.40
N MET A 17 -36.44 40.08 -10.46
CA MET A 17 -37.54 40.86 -10.99
C MET A 17 -38.71 39.92 -11.32
N ALA A 18 -39.79 40.08 -10.59
CA ALA A 18 -41.04 39.39 -10.83
C ALA A 18 -41.84 40.11 -11.92
N PHE A 19 -42.19 39.42 -12.98
CA PHE A 19 -43.41 39.69 -13.78
C PHE A 19 -43.89 38.38 -14.42
N GLY A 20 -45.18 38.14 -14.29
CA GLY A 20 -45.84 36.91 -14.64
C GLY A 20 -45.77 36.50 -16.11
N GLN A 21 -45.36 35.26 -16.31
CA GLN A 21 -45.64 34.46 -17.50
C GLN A 21 -45.78 33.00 -17.10
N SER A 22 -47.00 32.55 -17.04
CA SER A 22 -47.37 31.25 -16.42
C SER A 22 -47.55 30.12 -17.41
N SER A 23 -46.87 30.04 -18.54
CA SER A 23 -46.98 28.90 -19.44
C SER A 23 -45.72 28.49 -20.20
N THR A 24 -44.68 29.32 -20.25
CA THR A 24 -43.39 28.94 -20.89
C THR A 24 -42.38 28.41 -19.91
N ALA A 25 -42.48 28.70 -18.61
CA ALA A 25 -41.58 28.28 -17.55
C ALA A 25 -41.53 26.75 -17.42
N SER A 26 -42.66 26.05 -17.43
CA SER A 26 -42.74 24.60 -17.20
C SER A 26 -42.06 23.72 -18.28
N SER A 27 -41.93 24.19 -19.52
CA SER A 27 -41.23 23.39 -20.57
C SER A 27 -39.70 23.58 -20.56
N THR A 28 -39.24 24.76 -20.14
CA THR A 28 -37.82 25.05 -19.95
C THR A 28 -37.28 24.32 -18.73
N ASP A 29 -38.04 24.27 -17.62
CA ASP A 29 -37.65 23.58 -16.39
C ASP A 29 -37.53 22.07 -16.60
N VAL A 30 -38.52 21.40 -17.22
CA VAL A 30 -38.43 19.99 -17.60
C VAL A 30 -37.25 19.70 -18.54
N SER A 31 -36.89 20.65 -19.43
CA SER A 31 -35.74 20.49 -20.30
C SER A 31 -34.43 20.60 -19.54
N GLN A 32 -34.34 21.47 -18.55
CA GLN A 32 -33.17 21.62 -17.68
C GLN A 32 -33.00 20.39 -16.80
N ASP A 33 -34.02 19.97 -16.07
CA ASP A 33 -34.00 18.76 -15.23
C ASP A 33 -33.54 17.50 -16.00
N LYS A 34 -33.93 17.38 -17.27
CA LYS A 34 -33.43 16.28 -18.13
C LYS A 34 -31.97 16.40 -18.49
N LYS A 35 -31.40 17.60 -18.54
CA LYS A 35 -29.97 17.81 -18.76
C LYS A 35 -29.21 17.47 -17.48
N ASP A 36 -29.71 17.90 -16.34
CA ASP A 36 -29.12 17.67 -15.05
C ASP A 36 -29.09 16.17 -14.72
N ILE A 37 -30.20 15.45 -14.93
CA ILE A 37 -30.22 13.97 -14.84
C ILE A 37 -29.19 13.30 -15.77
N ARG A 38 -28.91 13.87 -16.94
CA ARG A 38 -27.90 13.29 -17.84
C ARG A 38 -26.49 13.50 -17.31
N HIS A 39 -26.23 14.68 -16.78
CA HIS A 39 -24.97 15.05 -16.14
C HIS A 39 -24.73 14.14 -14.93
N ASP A 40 -25.65 14.10 -13.96
CA ASP A 40 -25.56 13.27 -12.76
C ASP A 40 -25.37 11.78 -13.07
N ARG A 41 -25.97 11.30 -14.16
CA ARG A 41 -25.75 9.91 -14.61
C ARG A 41 -24.36 9.69 -15.18
N GLN A 42 -23.75 10.71 -15.76
CA GLN A 42 -22.38 10.64 -16.26
C GLN A 42 -21.42 10.65 -15.08
N ASP A 43 -21.64 11.54 -14.12
CA ASP A 43 -20.83 11.63 -12.90
C ASP A 43 -20.94 10.34 -12.09
N LEU A 44 -22.14 9.81 -11.89
CA LEU A 44 -22.38 8.53 -11.26
C LEU A 44 -21.66 7.33 -11.93
N ARG A 45 -21.41 7.40 -13.25
CA ARG A 45 -20.61 6.37 -13.94
C ARG A 45 -19.12 6.56 -13.67
N GLY A 46 -18.64 7.81 -13.63
CA GLY A 46 -17.28 8.18 -13.26
C GLY A 46 -16.96 7.68 -11.86
N ASP A 47 -17.72 8.13 -10.86
CA ASP A 47 -17.53 7.77 -9.45
C ASP A 47 -17.55 6.26 -9.20
N ARG A 48 -18.38 5.54 -9.96
CA ARG A 48 -18.39 4.06 -9.88
C ARG A 48 -17.13 3.43 -10.48
N ALA A 49 -16.59 4.01 -11.55
CA ALA A 49 -15.36 3.53 -12.17
C ALA A 49 -14.18 3.79 -11.23
N ASP A 50 -14.09 4.98 -10.67
CA ASP A 50 -13.05 5.40 -9.75
C ASP A 50 -13.07 4.57 -8.48
N ARG A 51 -14.24 4.42 -7.83
CA ARG A 51 -14.41 3.52 -6.68
C ARG A 51 -13.98 2.08 -6.98
N ASN A 52 -14.30 1.57 -8.19
CA ASN A 52 -13.92 0.21 -8.55
C ASN A 52 -12.41 0.08 -8.79
N GLN A 53 -11.75 1.17 -9.20
CA GLN A 53 -10.30 1.24 -9.30
C GLN A 53 -9.68 1.23 -7.91
N ASP A 54 -10.08 2.13 -7.03
CA ASP A 54 -9.57 2.22 -5.65
C ASP A 54 -9.74 0.91 -4.87
N VAL A 55 -10.87 0.22 -5.09
CA VAL A 55 -11.07 -1.13 -4.49
C VAL A 55 -10.07 -2.16 -5.03
N ARG A 56 -9.64 -2.02 -6.29
CA ARG A 56 -8.58 -2.91 -6.84
C ARG A 56 -7.24 -2.58 -6.23
N ASP A 57 -6.94 -1.30 -6.07
CA ASP A 57 -5.68 -0.83 -5.52
C ASP A 57 -5.55 -1.24 -4.04
N VAL A 58 -6.60 -1.04 -3.22
CA VAL A 58 -6.68 -1.59 -1.84
C VAL A 58 -6.40 -3.10 -1.79
N ARG A 59 -6.89 -3.86 -2.78
CA ARG A 59 -6.63 -5.32 -2.82
C ARG A 59 -5.21 -5.67 -3.24
N SER A 60 -4.61 -4.86 -4.10
CA SER A 60 -3.20 -5.01 -4.48
C SER A 60 -2.31 -4.77 -3.27
N ASP A 61 -2.43 -3.62 -2.63
CA ASP A 61 -1.67 -3.25 -1.44
C ASP A 61 -1.79 -4.30 -0.33
N GLN A 62 -2.99 -4.86 -0.17
CA GLN A 62 -3.18 -5.94 0.82
C GLN A 62 -2.41 -7.22 0.45
N LYS A 63 -2.28 -7.53 -0.85
CA LYS A 63 -1.48 -8.68 -1.30
C LYS A 63 0.00 -8.42 -1.08
N ASP A 64 0.45 -7.21 -1.38
CA ASP A 64 1.85 -6.81 -1.25
C ASP A 64 2.25 -6.82 0.24
N ILE A 65 1.45 -6.23 1.13
CA ILE A 65 1.62 -6.36 2.59
C ILE A 65 1.72 -7.82 3.06
N ASN A 66 0.93 -8.72 2.47
CA ASN A 66 0.96 -10.12 2.86
C ASN A 66 2.17 -10.87 2.30
N HIS A 67 2.70 -10.45 1.16
CA HIS A 67 3.95 -10.94 0.58
C HIS A 67 5.12 -10.53 1.46
N ASP A 68 5.29 -9.24 1.71
CA ASP A 68 6.38 -8.67 2.50
C ASP A 68 6.41 -9.22 3.94
N ARG A 69 5.24 -9.50 4.51
CA ARG A 69 5.17 -10.18 5.81
C ARG A 69 5.72 -11.60 5.78
N ARG A 70 5.55 -12.31 4.68
CA ARG A 70 6.12 -13.66 4.53
C ARG A 70 7.63 -13.61 4.38
N ASP A 71 8.10 -12.67 3.57
CA ASP A 71 9.53 -12.47 3.35
C ASP A 71 10.20 -12.00 4.64
N LEU A 72 9.62 -11.03 5.34
CA LEU A 72 10.07 -10.60 6.66
C LEU A 72 10.17 -11.76 7.68
N ASN A 73 9.24 -12.73 7.64
CA ASN A 73 9.30 -13.88 8.53
C ASN A 73 10.40 -14.87 8.12
N LYS A 74 10.61 -15.05 6.81
CA LYS A 74 11.70 -15.84 6.26
C LYS A 74 13.05 -15.26 6.68
N ASP A 75 13.29 -13.99 6.40
CA ASP A 75 14.55 -13.31 6.70
C ASP A 75 14.88 -13.31 8.20
N ARG A 76 13.85 -13.22 9.05
CA ARG A 76 14.04 -13.38 10.49
C ARG A 76 14.46 -14.80 10.88
N THR A 77 13.96 -15.80 10.18
CA THR A 77 14.31 -17.20 10.42
C THR A 77 15.74 -17.43 9.98
N ASP A 78 16.10 -16.97 8.79
CA ASP A 78 17.43 -17.10 8.20
C ASP A 78 18.47 -16.38 9.09
N ARG A 79 18.23 -15.13 9.46
CA ARG A 79 19.07 -14.39 10.41
C ARG A 79 19.26 -15.12 11.76
N ASN A 80 18.21 -15.76 12.26
CA ASN A 80 18.32 -16.50 13.51
C ASN A 80 19.13 -17.80 13.34
N GLN A 81 19.08 -18.41 12.15
CA GLN A 81 19.92 -19.54 11.81
C GLN A 81 21.38 -19.11 11.72
N ASP A 82 21.69 -18.06 10.95
CA ASP A 82 23.06 -17.51 10.85
C ASP A 82 23.65 -17.18 12.23
N GLN A 83 22.80 -16.66 13.13
CA GLN A 83 23.28 -16.38 14.48
C GLN A 83 23.63 -17.66 15.26
N ARG A 84 22.96 -18.78 15.01
CA ARG A 84 23.30 -20.07 15.60
C ARG A 84 24.60 -20.61 15.02
N ASP A 85 24.76 -20.50 13.71
CA ASP A 85 25.94 -20.96 12.99
C ASP A 85 27.17 -20.13 13.40
N ILE A 86 27.06 -18.82 13.50
CA ILE A 86 28.07 -17.93 14.10
C ILE A 86 28.47 -18.38 15.51
N ASN A 87 27.51 -18.81 16.32
CA ASN A 87 27.80 -19.27 17.69
C ASN A 87 28.46 -20.65 17.72
N HIS A 88 28.15 -21.50 16.74
CA HIS A 88 28.79 -22.80 16.54
C HIS A 88 30.25 -22.60 16.12
N ASP A 89 30.50 -21.89 15.04
CA ASP A 89 31.83 -21.62 14.47
C ASP A 89 32.77 -20.95 15.47
N ARG A 90 32.23 -20.06 16.30
CA ARG A 90 33.01 -19.46 17.38
C ARG A 90 33.48 -20.49 18.41
N ARG A 91 32.64 -21.48 18.70
CA ARG A 91 33.02 -22.57 19.66
C ARG A 91 34.07 -23.48 19.04
N ASP A 92 33.92 -23.84 17.79
CA ASP A 92 34.86 -24.68 17.09
C ASP A 92 36.19 -23.98 16.89
N LEU A 93 36.17 -22.73 16.46
CA LEU A 93 37.40 -21.90 16.38
C LEU A 93 38.11 -21.78 17.74
N ASN A 94 37.39 -21.78 18.87
CA ASN A 94 38.01 -21.76 20.18
C ASN A 94 38.63 -23.11 20.55
N LYS A 95 38.02 -24.25 20.15
CA LYS A 95 38.62 -25.60 20.30
C LYS A 95 39.88 -25.71 19.48
N ASP A 96 39.86 -25.37 18.20
CA ASP A 96 41.01 -25.40 17.31
C ASP A 96 42.17 -24.58 17.85
N ARG A 97 41.90 -23.39 18.39
CA ARG A 97 42.91 -22.57 19.04
C ARG A 97 43.53 -23.23 20.26
N ALA A 98 42.72 -23.96 21.04
CA ALA A 98 43.21 -24.69 22.20
C ALA A 98 44.07 -25.92 21.79
N GLU A 99 43.65 -26.62 20.72
CA GLU A 99 44.38 -27.74 20.12
C GLU A 99 45.70 -27.28 19.51
N ILE A 100 45.69 -26.22 18.71
CA ILE A 100 46.92 -25.57 18.18
C ILE A 100 47.86 -25.19 19.32
N ALA A 101 47.35 -24.70 20.45
CA ALA A 101 48.19 -24.30 21.57
C ALA A 101 48.76 -25.52 22.32
N ARG A 102 48.04 -26.64 22.33
CA ARG A 102 48.50 -27.93 22.87
C ARG A 102 49.60 -28.52 22.00
N ASP A 103 49.35 -28.62 20.68
CA ASP A 103 50.26 -29.23 19.73
C ASP A 103 51.60 -28.48 19.63
N LYS A 104 51.54 -27.14 19.72
CA LYS A 104 52.79 -26.33 19.86
C LYS A 104 53.58 -26.66 21.11
N ARG A 105 52.92 -27.01 22.23
CA ARG A 105 53.61 -27.34 23.47
C ARG A 105 54.18 -28.75 23.46
N THR A 106 53.48 -29.68 22.79
CA THR A 106 53.89 -31.10 22.71
C THR A 106 54.83 -31.39 21.54
N GLY A 107 55.04 -30.43 20.63
CA GLY A 107 55.83 -30.64 19.43
C GLY A 107 55.18 -31.47 18.35
N ASN A 108 53.85 -31.71 18.44
CA ASN A 108 53.07 -32.46 17.45
C ASN A 108 52.84 -31.66 16.18
N THR A 109 53.75 -31.73 15.23
CA THR A 109 53.72 -30.96 13.99
C THR A 109 52.70 -31.48 12.99
N GLY A 110 52.34 -32.79 13.07
CA GLY A 110 51.38 -33.40 12.13
C GLY A 110 49.96 -32.85 12.32
N ASP A 111 49.46 -32.84 13.54
CA ASP A 111 48.13 -32.34 13.88
C ASP A 111 48.04 -30.84 13.81
N LEU A 112 49.15 -30.13 14.20
CA LEU A 112 49.21 -28.68 14.12
C LEU A 112 48.90 -28.08 12.73
N ALA A 113 49.30 -28.78 11.66
CA ALA A 113 49.01 -28.29 10.30
C ALA A 113 47.52 -28.43 9.96
N LYS A 114 46.90 -29.54 10.43
CA LYS A 114 45.45 -29.80 10.27
C LYS A 114 44.63 -28.78 11.06
N ASP A 115 44.90 -28.65 12.36
CA ASP A 115 44.13 -27.74 13.21
C ASP A 115 44.21 -26.28 12.74
N ARG A 116 45.37 -25.88 12.15
CA ARG A 116 45.47 -24.55 11.50
C ARG A 116 44.66 -24.41 10.22
N ALA A 117 44.44 -25.52 9.47
CA ALA A 117 43.62 -25.52 8.29
C ALA A 117 42.14 -25.41 8.69
N ASP A 118 41.71 -26.19 9.69
CA ASP A 118 40.35 -26.21 10.24
C ASP A 118 40.02 -24.82 10.82
N ALA A 119 40.87 -24.24 11.64
CA ALA A 119 40.71 -22.87 12.16
C ALA A 119 40.68 -21.75 11.06
N ARG A 120 41.26 -22.02 9.87
CA ARG A 120 41.10 -21.08 8.73
C ARG A 120 39.76 -21.24 8.06
N SER A 121 39.23 -22.47 7.94
CA SER A 121 37.90 -22.74 7.41
C SER A 121 36.86 -22.08 8.28
N ASP A 122 36.86 -22.37 9.59
CA ASP A 122 35.91 -21.78 10.55
C ASP A 122 35.89 -20.25 10.54
N ARG A 123 37.06 -19.64 10.33
CA ARG A 123 37.11 -18.17 10.18
C ARG A 123 36.45 -17.67 8.91
N LYS A 124 36.54 -18.43 7.81
CA LYS A 124 35.86 -18.06 6.56
C LYS A 124 34.35 -18.22 6.68
N ASP A 125 33.94 -19.34 7.29
CA ASP A 125 32.52 -19.64 7.48
C ASP A 125 31.90 -18.61 8.43
N LEU A 126 32.56 -18.31 9.55
CA LEU A 126 32.18 -17.22 10.46
C LEU A 126 32.08 -15.85 9.78
N ALA A 127 32.98 -15.54 8.84
CA ALA A 127 32.93 -14.28 8.09
C ALA A 127 31.74 -14.24 7.13
N LYS A 128 31.45 -15.37 6.46
CA LYS A 128 30.31 -15.55 5.58
C LYS A 128 29.01 -15.38 6.35
N ASP A 129 28.80 -16.15 7.41
CA ASP A 129 27.57 -16.10 8.21
C ASP A 129 27.28 -14.72 8.81
N ARG A 130 28.35 -14.00 9.18
CA ARG A 130 28.20 -12.59 9.60
C ARG A 130 27.76 -11.67 8.45
N SER A 131 28.21 -11.92 7.24
CA SER A 131 27.80 -11.17 6.05
C SER A 131 26.33 -11.45 5.74
N ASP A 132 25.98 -12.73 5.73
CA ASP A 132 24.62 -13.19 5.43
C ASP A 132 23.61 -12.64 6.47
N ARG A 133 23.90 -12.79 7.76
CA ARG A 133 23.11 -12.19 8.84
C ARG A 133 22.95 -10.66 8.70
N ASN A 134 23.98 -9.96 8.26
CA ASN A 134 23.91 -8.51 8.06
C ASN A 134 23.09 -8.15 6.82
N GLN A 135 23.08 -9.04 5.81
CA GLN A 135 22.19 -8.90 4.64
C GLN A 135 20.74 -9.09 5.07
N ASP A 136 20.40 -10.19 5.72
CA ASP A 136 19.05 -10.44 6.23
C ASP A 136 18.53 -9.30 7.11
N GLN A 137 19.40 -8.69 7.92
CA GLN A 137 19.00 -7.52 8.71
C GLN A 137 18.66 -6.30 7.86
N ARG A 138 19.32 -6.12 6.69
CA ARG A 138 18.97 -5.06 5.74
C ARG A 138 17.64 -5.32 5.07
N ASP A 139 17.42 -6.57 4.66
CA ASP A 139 16.21 -7.01 3.99
C ASP A 139 15.00 -6.90 4.93
N ILE A 140 15.14 -7.34 6.19
CA ILE A 140 14.17 -7.10 7.27
C ILE A 140 13.80 -5.60 7.43
N ASN A 141 14.79 -4.72 7.30
CA ASN A 141 14.55 -3.29 7.44
C ASN A 141 13.89 -2.68 6.19
N HIS A 142 14.15 -3.27 5.01
CA HIS A 142 13.49 -2.92 3.76
C HIS A 142 12.02 -3.31 3.82
N ASP A 143 11.70 -4.58 4.05
CA ASP A 143 10.34 -5.11 4.13
C ASP A 143 9.47 -4.35 5.15
N LYS A 144 10.05 -3.98 6.28
CA LYS A 144 9.35 -3.16 7.27
C LYS A 144 9.02 -1.75 6.77
N ARG A 145 9.80 -1.20 5.85
CA ARG A 145 9.52 0.11 5.24
C ARG A 145 8.41 -0.04 4.21
N ASP A 146 8.48 -1.07 3.40
CA ASP A 146 7.52 -1.34 2.34
C ASP A 146 6.14 -1.64 2.95
N ILE A 147 6.05 -2.52 3.93
CA ILE A 147 4.81 -2.76 4.70
C ILE A 147 4.22 -1.46 5.28
N ARG A 148 5.06 -0.49 5.68
CA ARG A 148 4.55 0.79 6.18
C ARG A 148 4.01 1.67 5.07
N HIS A 149 4.69 1.71 3.93
CA HIS A 149 4.28 2.45 2.75
C HIS A 149 2.92 1.94 2.25
N ASP A 150 2.82 0.65 1.97
CA ASP A 150 1.60 0.00 1.47
C ASP A 150 0.41 0.19 2.42
N ARG A 151 0.66 0.22 3.72
CA ARG A 151 -0.41 0.54 4.69
C ARG A 151 -0.90 1.97 4.60
N VAL A 152 -0.03 2.91 4.30
CA VAL A 152 -0.39 4.33 4.13
C VAL A 152 -1.20 4.48 2.85
N ASP A 153 -0.74 3.87 1.75
CA ASP A 153 -1.40 3.92 0.45
C ASP A 153 -2.78 3.26 0.53
N ARG A 154 -2.87 2.05 1.06
CA ARG A 154 -4.15 1.39 1.31
C ARG A 154 -5.11 2.22 2.16
N HIS A 155 -4.58 2.99 3.14
CA HIS A 155 -5.42 3.85 3.94
C HIS A 155 -5.94 5.08 3.17
N ALA A 156 -5.15 5.62 2.25
CA ALA A 156 -5.57 6.68 1.33
C ALA A 156 -6.68 6.17 0.41
N ASP A 157 -6.46 5.05 -0.27
CA ASP A 157 -7.43 4.43 -1.18
C ASP A 157 -8.76 4.11 -0.48
N LEU A 158 -8.71 3.65 0.77
CA LEU A 158 -9.93 3.43 1.57
C LEU A 158 -10.68 4.73 1.90
N LYS A 159 -10.01 5.86 1.97
CA LYS A 159 -10.68 7.17 2.11
C LYS A 159 -11.36 7.56 0.81
N ASP A 160 -10.69 7.33 -0.30
CA ASP A 160 -11.18 7.66 -1.63
C ASP A 160 -12.41 6.79 -1.96
N VAL A 161 -12.37 5.49 -1.71
CA VAL A 161 -13.56 4.61 -1.78
C VAL A 161 -14.75 5.15 -0.97
N ARG A 162 -14.48 5.71 0.22
CA ARG A 162 -15.57 6.27 1.06
C ARG A 162 -16.08 7.61 0.54
N HIS A 163 -15.22 8.39 -0.11
CA HIS A 163 -15.59 9.63 -0.77
C HIS A 163 -16.52 9.31 -1.93
N ASP A 164 -16.11 8.48 -2.86
CA ASP A 164 -16.87 8.08 -4.03
C ASP A 164 -18.23 7.45 -3.65
N GLN A 165 -18.26 6.67 -2.57
CA GLN A 165 -19.52 6.14 -2.05
C GLN A 165 -20.49 7.23 -1.55
N ARG A 166 -19.99 8.38 -1.10
CA ARG A 166 -20.81 9.52 -0.71
C ARG A 166 -21.33 10.24 -1.92
N ASP A 167 -20.47 10.47 -2.91
CA ASP A 167 -20.82 11.15 -4.14
C ASP A 167 -21.84 10.33 -4.94
N ILE A 168 -21.63 9.05 -5.11
CA ILE A 168 -22.61 8.10 -5.67
C ILE A 168 -23.99 8.18 -4.96
N ARG A 169 -24.01 8.43 -3.65
CA ARG A 169 -25.29 8.58 -2.91
C ARG A 169 -25.94 9.92 -3.14
N HIS A 170 -25.14 10.96 -3.29
CA HIS A 170 -25.58 12.32 -3.60
C HIS A 170 -26.24 12.33 -4.98
N ASP A 171 -25.53 11.94 -6.02
CA ASP A 171 -26.02 11.88 -7.40
C ASP A 171 -27.31 11.08 -7.54
N LYS A 172 -27.38 9.94 -6.86
CA LYS A 172 -28.63 9.16 -6.83
C LYS A 172 -29.80 9.87 -6.16
N LYS A 173 -29.51 10.78 -5.21
CA LYS A 173 -30.55 11.58 -4.55
C LYS A 173 -31.01 12.67 -5.48
N ASP A 174 -30.09 13.33 -6.18
CA ASP A 174 -30.38 14.41 -7.11
C ASP A 174 -31.15 13.91 -8.32
N ILE A 175 -30.73 12.82 -8.95
CA ILE A 175 -31.51 12.14 -10.01
C ILE A 175 -32.94 11.79 -9.54
N ARG A 176 -33.15 11.45 -8.27
CA ARG A 176 -34.50 11.16 -7.75
C ARG A 176 -35.29 12.43 -7.50
N HIS A 177 -34.63 13.54 -7.16
CA HIS A 177 -35.28 14.85 -7.00
C HIS A 177 -35.77 15.34 -8.35
N ASP A 178 -34.90 15.44 -9.34
CA ASP A 178 -35.21 15.93 -10.69
C ASP A 178 -36.30 15.10 -11.38
N ARG A 179 -36.29 13.79 -11.17
CA ARG A 179 -37.38 12.92 -11.67
C ARG A 179 -38.74 13.25 -11.04
N ARG A 180 -38.75 13.65 -9.75
CA ARG A 180 -39.98 14.06 -9.08
C ARG A 180 -40.49 15.39 -9.58
N ASP A 181 -39.55 16.32 -9.85
CA ASP A 181 -39.89 17.63 -10.37
C ASP A 181 -40.42 17.54 -11.79
N ILE A 182 -39.76 16.80 -12.67
CA ILE A 182 -40.30 16.47 -14.01
C ILE A 182 -41.71 15.87 -13.93
N HIS A 183 -41.99 15.04 -12.92
CA HIS A 183 -43.31 14.42 -12.78
C HIS A 183 -44.37 15.42 -12.30
N ARG A 184 -43.99 16.36 -11.40
CA ARG A 184 -44.86 17.46 -10.95
C ARG A 184 -45.22 18.40 -12.10
N ASP A 185 -44.19 18.82 -12.84
CA ASP A 185 -44.32 19.76 -13.95
C ASP A 185 -45.21 19.19 -15.09
N LYS A 186 -45.13 17.89 -15.32
CA LYS A 186 -46.02 17.22 -16.29
C LYS A 186 -47.46 17.08 -15.80
N LYS A 187 -47.70 17.04 -14.48
CA LYS A 187 -49.03 16.95 -13.92
C LYS A 187 -49.73 18.28 -13.75
N GLY A 188 -48.96 19.36 -13.62
CA GLY A 188 -49.46 20.73 -13.51
C GLY A 188 -49.96 21.32 -14.81
N LYS A 189 -49.89 20.53 -15.89
CA LYS A 189 -50.55 20.78 -17.17
C LYS A 189 -51.85 20.01 -17.26
#